data_dc95b8f7375a80d8bcbebebb936c777d
#
_entry.id   dc95b8f7375a80d8bcbebebb936c777d
#
_cell.length_a   1.000
_cell.length_b   1.000
_cell.length_c   1.000
_cell.angle_alpha   90.00
_cell.angle_beta   90.00
_cell.angle_gamma   90.00
#
_symmetry.space_group_name_H-M   'P 1'
#
loop_
_entity.id
_entity.type
_entity.pdbx_description
1 polymer ?
#
loop_
_entity_poly.entity_id
_entity_poly.type
_entity_poly.pdbx_seq_one_letter_code
_entity_poly.pdbx_strand_id
1 'polypeptide(L)'
;MKRSRIVGTGSYVPSRVVDNQEVAAPLGLDPDQIVALTGIRTRYWVEQGQASSDLAVVAGQRACEAAGITPQSVDAILVSTTSPDSAFPSTACHVQRALGANPVMAFDLSASCSGFLYGVSMADVMIRSGQVRSCLVIAAEVKSRSLDARDRETAMLFGDGAGAVLVVQEDSAQPDAPGILGVRLYADGSGHGLITIP
;
A
#
# COMPACT_ATOMS: atom_id res chain seq x y z
N MET A 1 11.20 -5.57 -26.88
CA MET A 1 10.00 -4.95 -26.28
C MET A 1 10.38 -4.38 -24.92
N LYS A 2 9.93 -3.18 -24.59
CA LYS A 2 10.13 -2.63 -23.24
C LYS A 2 9.38 -3.52 -22.23
N ARG A 3 10.03 -3.85 -21.15
CA ARG A 3 9.47 -4.60 -20.03
C ARG A 3 9.58 -3.77 -18.78
N SER A 4 8.82 -4.08 -17.78
CA SER A 4 8.95 -3.51 -16.44
C SER A 4 9.40 -4.58 -15.46
N ARG A 5 10.19 -4.19 -14.46
CA ARG A 5 10.73 -5.09 -13.46
C ARG A 5 10.67 -4.44 -12.09
N ILE A 6 10.29 -5.20 -11.07
CA ILE A 6 10.42 -4.81 -9.68
C ILE A 6 11.89 -4.97 -9.27
N VAL A 7 12.52 -3.90 -8.82
CA VAL A 7 13.94 -3.87 -8.46
C VAL A 7 14.21 -3.60 -6.99
N GLY A 8 13.21 -3.12 -6.26
CA GLY A 8 13.30 -2.89 -4.83
C GLY A 8 11.94 -3.04 -4.16
N THR A 9 11.96 -3.47 -2.92
CA THR A 9 10.77 -3.61 -2.08
C THR A 9 11.00 -2.96 -0.72
N GLY A 10 9.96 -2.41 -0.12
CA GLY A 10 10.00 -1.84 1.21
C GLY A 10 8.69 -2.03 1.94
N SER A 11 8.73 -2.06 3.25
CA SER A 11 7.54 -2.15 4.09
C SER A 11 7.73 -1.36 5.38
N TYR A 12 6.63 -0.98 5.98
CA TYR A 12 6.61 -0.34 7.28
C TYR A 12 5.33 -0.69 8.03
N VAL A 13 5.46 -0.91 9.31
CA VAL A 13 4.36 -1.00 10.27
C VAL A 13 4.61 -0.02 11.41
N PRO A 14 3.58 0.58 12.01
CA PRO A 14 3.71 1.48 13.15
C PRO A 14 4.41 0.82 14.34
N SER A 15 4.88 1.63 15.29
CA SER A 15 5.56 1.14 16.50
C SER A 15 4.62 0.52 17.52
N ARG A 16 3.34 0.95 17.55
CA ARG A 16 2.35 0.47 18.52
C ARG A 16 1.88 -0.94 18.14
N VAL A 17 2.31 -1.90 18.92
CA VAL A 17 1.80 -3.27 18.86
C VAL A 17 0.53 -3.38 19.67
N VAL A 18 -0.51 -3.95 19.09
CA VAL A 18 -1.82 -4.20 19.71
C VAL A 18 -2.06 -5.70 19.75
N ASP A 19 -2.22 -6.25 20.95
CA ASP A 19 -2.48 -7.66 21.16
C ASP A 19 -3.98 -7.99 21.18
N ASN A 20 -4.28 -9.28 21.26
CA ASN A 20 -5.66 -9.71 21.29
C ASN A 20 -6.37 -9.41 22.64
N GLN A 21 -5.66 -9.12 23.72
CA GLN A 21 -6.30 -8.74 25.00
C GLN A 21 -6.98 -7.38 24.85
N GLU A 22 -6.28 -6.42 24.21
CA GLU A 22 -6.84 -5.09 23.95
C GLU A 22 -8.06 -5.15 23.02
N VAL A 23 -8.00 -5.96 21.95
CA VAL A 23 -9.09 -6.08 20.97
C VAL A 23 -10.27 -6.88 21.48
N ALA A 24 -10.04 -7.93 22.25
CA ALA A 24 -11.11 -8.82 22.75
C ALA A 24 -11.98 -8.17 23.81
N ALA A 25 -11.42 -7.27 24.63
CA ALA A 25 -12.10 -6.65 25.75
C ALA A 25 -13.43 -5.94 25.35
N PRO A 26 -13.46 -5.02 24.37
CA PRO A 26 -14.70 -4.39 23.93
C PRO A 26 -15.66 -5.35 23.17
N LEU A 27 -15.13 -6.46 22.62
CA LEU A 27 -15.90 -7.46 21.88
C LEU A 27 -16.58 -8.50 22.82
N GLY A 28 -16.16 -8.56 24.08
CA GLY A 28 -16.59 -9.60 25.00
C GLY A 28 -16.17 -11.01 24.54
N LEU A 29 -14.97 -11.11 23.98
CA LEU A 29 -14.38 -12.35 23.50
C LEU A 29 -13.20 -12.76 24.39
N ASP A 30 -12.84 -14.05 24.34
CA ASP A 30 -11.57 -14.53 24.82
C ASP A 30 -10.49 -14.23 23.74
N PRO A 31 -9.28 -13.72 24.11
CA PRO A 31 -8.20 -13.50 23.17
C PRO A 31 -7.84 -14.72 22.30
N ASP A 32 -7.95 -15.93 22.85
CA ASP A 32 -7.67 -17.16 22.12
C ASP A 32 -8.73 -17.48 21.05
N GLN A 33 -9.96 -17.00 21.22
CA GLN A 33 -11.00 -17.10 20.19
C GLN A 33 -10.62 -16.28 18.94
N ILE A 34 -10.00 -15.10 19.11
CA ILE A 34 -9.51 -14.31 17.98
C ILE A 34 -8.45 -15.08 17.21
N VAL A 35 -7.50 -15.72 17.91
CA VAL A 35 -6.48 -16.55 17.26
C VAL A 35 -7.12 -17.73 16.53
N ALA A 36 -8.09 -18.41 17.14
CA ALA A 36 -8.75 -19.55 16.53
C ALA A 36 -9.53 -19.18 15.25
N LEU A 37 -10.17 -18.00 15.24
CA LEU A 37 -10.95 -17.52 14.10
C LEU A 37 -10.11 -16.92 12.97
N THR A 38 -9.01 -16.24 13.31
CA THR A 38 -8.28 -15.37 12.36
C THR A 38 -6.83 -15.77 12.15
N GLY A 39 -6.22 -16.50 13.07
CA GLY A 39 -4.79 -16.74 13.13
C GLY A 39 -3.98 -15.54 13.64
N ILE A 40 -4.61 -14.37 13.85
CA ILE A 40 -3.93 -13.12 14.21
C ILE A 40 -3.65 -13.11 15.73
N ARG A 41 -2.39 -12.90 16.10
CA ARG A 41 -1.95 -12.74 17.49
C ARG A 41 -1.76 -11.28 17.88
N THR A 42 -1.22 -10.48 16.96
CA THR A 42 -0.96 -9.06 17.14
C THR A 42 -1.24 -8.30 15.84
N ARG A 43 -1.48 -6.99 15.94
CA ARG A 43 -1.53 -6.05 14.83
C ARG A 43 -0.81 -4.77 15.24
N TYR A 44 -0.66 -3.89 14.28
CA TYR A 44 -0.01 -2.60 14.51
C TYR A 44 -1.03 -1.49 14.25
N TRP A 45 -1.07 -0.51 15.13
CA TRP A 45 -1.90 0.68 14.97
C TRP A 45 -1.04 1.93 15.05
N VAL A 46 -1.40 2.93 14.27
CA VAL A 46 -0.70 4.23 14.27
C VAL A 46 -0.87 4.94 15.63
N GLU A 47 0.11 5.75 15.95
CA GLU A 47 0.00 6.73 17.04
C GLU A 47 -0.88 7.91 16.60
N GLN A 48 -1.31 8.71 17.59
CA GLN A 48 -2.07 9.91 17.30
C GLN A 48 -1.25 10.87 16.41
N GLY A 49 -1.84 11.33 15.32
CA GLY A 49 -1.23 12.26 14.39
C GLY A 49 -0.55 11.60 13.18
N GLN A 50 -0.25 10.28 13.21
CA GLN A 50 0.29 9.60 12.04
C GLN A 50 -0.80 9.35 10.99
N ALA A 51 -0.48 9.52 9.71
CA ALA A 51 -1.38 9.30 8.58
C ALA A 51 -0.83 8.24 7.61
N SER A 52 -1.62 7.89 6.59
CA SER A 52 -1.21 6.91 5.58
C SER A 52 0.06 7.33 4.84
N SER A 53 0.25 8.64 4.60
CA SER A 53 1.47 9.15 3.98
C SER A 53 2.72 8.89 4.82
N ASP A 54 2.64 8.99 6.16
CA ASP A 54 3.80 8.75 7.04
C ASP A 54 4.31 7.31 6.90
N LEU A 55 3.38 6.34 6.81
CA LEU A 55 3.74 4.94 6.61
C LEU A 55 4.27 4.72 5.20
N ALA A 56 3.61 5.33 4.21
CA ALA A 56 3.96 5.24 2.80
C ALA A 56 5.36 5.77 2.50
N VAL A 57 5.75 6.88 3.13
CA VAL A 57 7.08 7.49 2.99
C VAL A 57 8.17 6.50 3.41
N VAL A 58 8.03 5.88 4.58
CA VAL A 58 9.06 4.94 5.08
C VAL A 58 9.14 3.70 4.18
N ALA A 59 7.99 3.14 3.78
CA ALA A 59 7.97 1.98 2.89
C ALA A 59 8.57 2.33 1.52
N GLY A 60 8.22 3.49 0.96
CA GLY A 60 8.74 3.97 -0.32
C GLY A 60 10.25 4.23 -0.29
N GLN A 61 10.75 4.87 0.77
CA GLN A 61 12.17 5.09 0.97
C GLN A 61 12.94 3.76 1.00
N ARG A 62 12.46 2.78 1.78
CA ARG A 62 13.07 1.45 1.84
C ARG A 62 13.06 0.72 0.50
N ALA A 63 12.02 0.87 -0.30
CA ALA A 63 11.96 0.29 -1.65
C ALA A 63 13.02 0.93 -2.57
N CYS A 64 13.21 2.23 -2.50
CA CYS A 64 14.26 2.94 -3.24
C CYS A 64 15.66 2.52 -2.75
N GLU A 65 15.88 2.46 -1.45
CA GLU A 65 17.15 1.99 -0.86
C GLU A 65 17.50 0.57 -1.30
N ALA A 66 16.53 -0.36 -1.26
CA ALA A 66 16.72 -1.73 -1.71
C ALA A 66 17.08 -1.83 -3.20
N ALA A 67 16.61 -0.87 -4.01
CA ALA A 67 16.95 -0.77 -5.43
C ALA A 67 18.26 -0.03 -5.71
N GLY A 68 18.86 0.64 -4.73
CA GLY A 68 20.02 1.53 -4.95
C GLY A 68 19.66 2.79 -5.76
N ILE A 69 18.40 3.22 -5.74
CA ILE A 69 17.86 4.34 -6.51
C ILE A 69 17.37 5.42 -5.54
N THR A 70 17.72 6.68 -5.78
CA THR A 70 17.24 7.77 -4.93
C THR A 70 15.79 8.15 -5.26
N PRO A 71 14.95 8.54 -4.28
CA PRO A 71 13.59 8.99 -4.55
C PRO A 71 13.50 10.16 -5.55
N GLN A 72 14.57 11.01 -5.62
CA GLN A 72 14.65 12.15 -6.54
C GLN A 72 14.70 11.74 -8.02
N SER A 73 15.09 10.49 -8.31
CA SER A 73 15.21 9.97 -9.69
C SER A 73 14.00 9.13 -10.13
N VAL A 74 12.97 9.03 -9.30
CA VAL A 74 11.73 8.32 -9.64
C VAL A 74 10.84 9.22 -10.51
N ASP A 75 10.26 8.66 -11.59
CA ASP A 75 9.45 9.42 -12.56
C ASP A 75 7.96 9.48 -12.21
N ALA A 76 7.46 8.55 -11.40
CA ALA A 76 6.07 8.54 -10.95
C ALA A 76 5.91 7.92 -9.55
N ILE A 77 4.93 8.40 -8.78
CA ILE A 77 4.55 7.89 -7.47
C ILE A 77 3.05 7.59 -7.49
N LEU A 78 2.71 6.32 -7.27
CA LEU A 78 1.33 5.84 -7.17
C LEU A 78 1.09 5.34 -5.74
N VAL A 79 0.07 5.87 -5.08
CA VAL A 79 -0.33 5.40 -3.75
C VAL A 79 -1.71 4.77 -3.82
N SER A 80 -1.80 3.50 -3.48
CA SER A 80 -3.07 2.81 -3.29
C SER A 80 -3.49 2.94 -1.83
N THR A 81 -4.61 3.60 -1.60
CA THR A 81 -5.18 3.77 -0.25
C THR A 81 -6.68 3.98 -0.29
N THR A 82 -7.37 3.51 0.74
CA THR A 82 -8.78 3.83 1.05
C THR A 82 -8.90 4.56 2.40
N SER A 83 -7.76 4.98 2.96
CA SER A 83 -7.65 5.81 4.15
C SER A 83 -6.68 6.99 3.89
N PRO A 84 -6.99 7.86 2.88
CA PRO A 84 -6.10 8.97 2.53
C PRO A 84 -5.96 9.95 3.69
N ASP A 85 -4.87 10.72 3.68
CA ASP A 85 -4.61 11.77 4.68
C ASP A 85 -5.72 12.82 4.69
N SER A 86 -6.22 13.15 3.49
CA SER A 86 -7.27 14.13 3.24
C SER A 86 -7.99 13.82 1.93
N ALA A 87 -9.14 14.43 1.70
CA ALA A 87 -9.83 14.33 0.41
C ALA A 87 -8.99 14.92 -0.74
N PHE A 88 -8.21 15.94 -0.46
CA PHE A 88 -7.19 16.53 -1.34
C PHE A 88 -6.20 17.37 -0.49
N PRO A 89 -4.93 17.54 -0.89
CA PRO A 89 -4.31 16.85 -2.02
C PRO A 89 -4.25 15.34 -1.82
N SER A 90 -3.87 14.60 -2.88
CA SER A 90 -3.69 13.15 -2.80
C SER A 90 -2.59 12.77 -1.80
N THR A 91 -2.69 11.59 -1.19
CA THR A 91 -1.65 11.01 -0.33
C THR A 91 -0.32 10.91 -1.08
N ALA A 92 -0.33 10.61 -2.38
CA ALA A 92 0.86 10.58 -3.22
C ALA A 92 1.60 11.93 -3.28
N CYS A 93 0.89 13.07 -3.23
CA CYS A 93 1.52 14.39 -3.16
C CYS A 93 2.22 14.62 -1.81
N HIS A 94 1.63 14.16 -0.70
CA HIS A 94 2.28 14.20 0.60
C HIS A 94 3.56 13.35 0.61
N VAL A 95 3.49 12.14 0.04
CA VAL A 95 4.63 11.23 -0.11
C VAL A 95 5.73 11.85 -0.98
N GLN A 96 5.38 12.41 -2.16
CA GLN A 96 6.31 13.08 -3.05
C GLN A 96 7.10 14.17 -2.32
N ARG A 97 6.39 15.04 -1.61
CA ARG A 97 7.00 16.13 -0.84
C ARG A 97 7.94 15.60 0.24
N ALA A 98 7.49 14.62 1.02
CA ALA A 98 8.25 14.08 2.14
C ALA A 98 9.50 13.31 1.71
N LEU A 99 9.44 12.61 0.58
CA LEU A 99 10.60 11.95 -0.03
C LEU A 99 11.57 12.91 -0.72
N GLY A 100 11.22 14.19 -0.85
CA GLY A 100 12.00 15.16 -1.61
C GLY A 100 12.11 14.80 -3.09
N ALA A 101 11.14 14.06 -3.63
CA ALA A 101 11.11 13.71 -5.04
C ALA A 101 10.91 14.97 -5.91
N ASN A 102 11.51 14.96 -7.11
CA ASN A 102 11.30 16.03 -8.08
C ASN A 102 9.82 16.16 -8.45
N PRO A 103 9.37 17.27 -9.05
CA PRO A 103 8.04 17.37 -9.63
C PRO A 103 7.82 16.28 -10.68
N VAL A 104 7.06 15.25 -10.29
CA VAL A 104 6.74 14.06 -11.10
C VAL A 104 5.26 13.75 -10.98
N MET A 105 4.79 12.82 -11.78
CA MET A 105 3.42 12.33 -11.69
C MET A 105 3.17 11.69 -10.30
N ALA A 106 2.17 12.19 -9.56
CA ALA A 106 1.81 11.67 -8.24
C ALA A 106 0.28 11.66 -8.08
N PHE A 107 -0.32 10.50 -7.82
CA PHE A 107 -1.76 10.36 -7.63
C PHE A 107 -2.11 9.10 -6.84
N ASP A 108 -3.32 9.11 -6.25
CA ASP A 108 -3.85 7.99 -5.48
C ASP A 108 -4.71 7.07 -6.36
N LEU A 109 -4.75 5.80 -5.97
CA LEU A 109 -5.61 4.75 -6.52
C LEU A 109 -6.52 4.24 -5.41
N SER A 110 -7.83 4.18 -5.68
CA SER A 110 -8.81 3.62 -4.75
C SER A 110 -9.39 2.33 -5.34
N ALA A 111 -8.80 1.19 -4.96
CA ALA A 111 -9.27 -0.15 -5.34
C ALA A 111 -9.13 -1.15 -4.18
N SER A 112 -9.20 -0.65 -2.93
CA SER A 112 -9.14 -1.43 -1.70
C SER A 112 -8.00 -2.47 -1.70
N CYS A 113 -8.27 -3.69 -1.25
CA CYS A 113 -7.28 -4.77 -1.12
C CYS A 113 -6.57 -5.12 -2.45
N SER A 114 -7.20 -4.87 -3.59
CA SER A 114 -6.60 -5.09 -4.92
C SER A 114 -5.79 -3.91 -5.43
N GLY A 115 -5.82 -2.77 -4.75
CA GLY A 115 -5.24 -1.51 -5.22
C GLY A 115 -3.75 -1.57 -5.52
N PHE A 116 -2.98 -2.34 -4.75
CA PHE A 116 -1.58 -2.59 -5.06
C PHE A 116 -1.38 -3.21 -6.44
N LEU A 117 -2.17 -4.21 -6.80
CA LEU A 117 -2.10 -4.86 -8.11
C LEU A 117 -2.53 -3.92 -9.24
N TYR A 118 -3.53 -3.05 -9.00
CA TYR A 118 -3.89 -1.98 -9.93
C TYR A 118 -2.72 -1.01 -10.12
N GLY A 119 -2.05 -0.60 -9.05
CA GLY A 119 -0.86 0.24 -9.10
C GLY A 119 0.29 -0.38 -9.90
N VAL A 120 0.58 -1.66 -9.67
CA VAL A 120 1.60 -2.41 -10.42
C VAL A 120 1.22 -2.50 -11.90
N SER A 121 -0.05 -2.75 -12.23
CA SER A 121 -0.54 -2.79 -13.60
C SER A 121 -0.39 -1.43 -14.31
N MET A 122 -0.74 -0.34 -13.61
CA MET A 122 -0.56 1.02 -14.14
C MET A 122 0.91 1.32 -14.39
N ALA A 123 1.80 1.00 -13.45
CA ALA A 123 3.24 1.17 -13.60
C ALA A 123 3.78 0.39 -14.81
N ASP A 124 3.36 -0.88 -14.99
CA ASP A 124 3.76 -1.70 -16.15
C ASP A 124 3.35 -1.03 -17.47
N VAL A 125 2.09 -0.58 -17.58
CA VAL A 125 1.57 0.07 -18.78
C VAL A 125 2.31 1.38 -19.07
N MET A 126 2.52 2.24 -18.07
CA MET A 126 3.21 3.53 -18.22
C MET A 126 4.67 3.34 -18.64
N ILE A 127 5.35 2.35 -18.07
CA ILE A 127 6.74 2.02 -18.44
C ILE A 127 6.80 1.44 -19.85
N ARG A 128 5.95 0.48 -20.18
CA ARG A 128 5.95 -0.16 -21.52
C ARG A 128 5.57 0.80 -22.63
N SER A 129 4.69 1.77 -22.36
CA SER A 129 4.36 2.84 -23.30
C SER A 129 5.49 3.88 -23.46
N GLY A 130 6.47 3.88 -22.54
CA GLY A 130 7.56 4.84 -22.52
C GLY A 130 7.20 6.19 -21.92
N GLN A 131 6.07 6.27 -21.21
CA GLN A 131 5.66 7.50 -20.53
C GLN A 131 6.56 7.81 -19.33
N VAL A 132 7.00 6.78 -18.61
CA VAL A 132 7.95 6.86 -17.49
C VAL A 132 8.96 5.73 -17.60
N ARG A 133 10.12 5.86 -16.92
CA ARG A 133 11.14 4.81 -16.82
C ARG A 133 11.16 4.13 -15.46
N SER A 134 10.60 4.80 -14.45
CA SER A 134 10.51 4.31 -13.06
C SER A 134 9.21 4.74 -12.42
N CYS A 135 8.66 3.87 -11.58
CA CYS A 135 7.43 4.12 -10.85
C CYS A 135 7.53 3.51 -9.45
N LEU A 136 7.36 4.35 -8.44
CA LEU A 136 7.21 3.91 -7.06
C LEU A 136 5.73 3.62 -6.79
N VAL A 137 5.39 2.35 -6.56
CA VAL A 137 4.03 1.90 -6.24
C VAL A 137 3.96 1.56 -4.77
N ILE A 138 3.09 2.23 -4.05
CA ILE A 138 2.92 2.09 -2.61
C ILE A 138 1.47 1.71 -2.31
N ALA A 139 1.26 0.76 -1.40
CA ALA A 139 -0.02 0.54 -0.74
C ALA A 139 0.13 0.91 0.73
N ALA A 140 -0.73 1.79 1.24
CA ALA A 140 -0.68 2.25 2.62
C ALA A 140 -2.09 2.41 3.18
N GLU A 141 -2.30 1.89 4.39
CA GLU A 141 -3.60 1.94 5.04
C GLU A 141 -3.46 2.26 6.53
N VAL A 142 -4.32 3.16 7.01
CA VAL A 142 -4.58 3.42 8.42
C VAL A 142 -6.04 3.06 8.70
N LYS A 143 -6.30 1.78 8.91
CA LYS A 143 -7.66 1.25 9.14
C LYS A 143 -8.10 1.35 10.60
N SER A 144 -7.16 1.39 11.53
CA SER A 144 -7.46 1.47 12.97
C SER A 144 -8.40 2.62 13.34
N ARG A 145 -8.39 3.71 12.58
CA ARG A 145 -9.25 4.88 12.82
C ARG A 145 -10.70 4.71 12.39
N SER A 146 -10.95 3.79 11.48
CA SER A 146 -12.30 3.54 10.91
C SER A 146 -12.98 2.32 11.54
N LEU A 147 -12.32 1.64 12.49
CA LEU A 147 -12.87 0.46 13.14
C LEU A 147 -13.84 0.85 14.25
N ASP A 148 -15.02 0.23 14.27
CA ASP A 148 -15.83 0.16 15.49
C ASP A 148 -15.28 -0.98 16.36
N ALA A 149 -14.74 -0.63 17.53
CA ALA A 149 -14.19 -1.60 18.46
C ALA A 149 -15.19 -2.66 18.96
N ARG A 150 -16.49 -2.46 18.73
CA ARG A 150 -17.55 -3.39 19.10
C ARG A 150 -18.03 -4.28 17.96
N ASP A 151 -17.55 -4.01 16.74
CA ASP A 151 -17.87 -4.84 15.58
C ASP A 151 -16.99 -6.09 15.56
N ARG A 152 -17.61 -7.26 15.85
CA ARG A 152 -16.91 -8.54 15.90
C ARG A 152 -16.38 -9.02 14.55
N GLU A 153 -16.95 -8.54 13.45
CA GLU A 153 -16.58 -9.00 12.13
C GLU A 153 -15.30 -8.32 11.60
N THR A 154 -15.08 -7.05 11.97
CA THR A 154 -13.99 -6.26 11.43
C THR A 154 -12.90 -5.87 12.44
N ALA A 155 -13.28 -5.57 13.71
CA ALA A 155 -12.33 -5.07 14.72
C ALA A 155 -11.15 -6.03 14.98
N MET A 156 -11.38 -7.34 14.88
CA MET A 156 -10.33 -8.34 15.12
C MET A 156 -9.38 -8.55 13.93
N LEU A 157 -9.70 -8.01 12.73
CA LEU A 157 -8.99 -8.33 11.49
C LEU A 157 -7.94 -7.28 11.11
N PHE A 158 -8.25 -5.99 11.28
CA PHE A 158 -7.49 -4.93 10.64
C PHE A 158 -6.39 -4.34 11.52
N GLY A 159 -5.33 -3.93 10.84
CA GLY A 159 -4.22 -3.14 11.35
C GLY A 159 -3.76 -2.13 10.32
N ASP A 160 -2.71 -1.38 10.67
CA ASP A 160 -2.14 -0.32 9.87
C ASP A 160 -0.77 -0.73 9.33
N GLY A 161 -0.44 -0.28 8.13
CA GLY A 161 0.85 -0.58 7.53
C GLY A 161 0.97 -0.08 6.10
N ALA A 162 2.19 -0.17 5.57
CA ALA A 162 2.49 0.14 4.18
C ALA A 162 3.47 -0.85 3.58
N GLY A 163 3.30 -1.09 2.28
CA GLY A 163 4.23 -1.82 1.44
C GLY A 163 4.49 -1.06 0.16
N ALA A 164 5.72 -1.14 -0.37
CA ALA A 164 6.11 -0.44 -1.59
C ALA A 164 6.99 -1.29 -2.48
N VAL A 165 6.89 -1.06 -3.79
CA VAL A 165 7.81 -1.58 -4.78
C VAL A 165 8.28 -0.49 -5.72
N LEU A 166 9.55 -0.53 -6.11
CA LEU A 166 10.06 0.29 -7.20
C LEU A 166 10.09 -0.57 -8.47
N VAL A 167 9.32 -0.11 -9.46
CA VAL A 167 9.23 -0.72 -10.79
C VAL A 167 10.02 0.12 -11.77
N VAL A 168 10.90 -0.48 -12.54
CA VAL A 168 11.71 0.22 -13.54
C VAL A 168 11.59 -0.42 -14.90
N GLN A 169 11.96 0.35 -15.93
CA GLN A 169 12.13 -0.15 -17.29
C GLN A 169 13.29 -1.14 -17.35
N GLU A 170 13.04 -2.30 -17.93
CA GLU A 170 14.05 -3.32 -18.23
C GLU A 170 14.32 -3.30 -19.75
N ASP A 171 15.53 -2.93 -20.13
CA ASP A 171 15.94 -2.80 -21.53
C ASP A 171 16.60 -4.09 -22.08
N SER A 172 16.43 -5.23 -21.39
CA SER A 172 17.02 -6.49 -21.84
C SER A 172 16.40 -6.97 -23.16
N ALA A 173 17.25 -7.29 -24.11
CA ALA A 173 16.85 -7.96 -25.35
C ALA A 173 16.62 -9.48 -25.18
N GLN A 174 16.94 -10.04 -24.02
CA GLN A 174 16.81 -11.47 -23.75
C GLN A 174 15.33 -11.85 -23.56
N PRO A 175 14.82 -12.90 -24.25
CA PRO A 175 13.43 -13.34 -24.13
C PRO A 175 13.03 -13.71 -22.68
N ASP A 176 13.96 -14.27 -21.92
CA ASP A 176 13.76 -14.78 -20.56
C ASP A 176 14.18 -13.78 -19.46
N ALA A 177 14.42 -12.51 -19.80
CA ALA A 177 14.75 -11.50 -18.81
C ALA A 177 13.60 -11.37 -17.75
N PRO A 178 13.96 -11.24 -16.45
CA PRO A 178 12.98 -11.05 -15.39
C PRO A 178 12.10 -9.83 -15.66
N GLY A 179 10.81 -9.92 -15.31
CA GLY A 179 9.89 -8.80 -15.47
C GLY A 179 8.46 -9.17 -15.16
N ILE A 180 7.57 -8.18 -15.20
CA ILE A 180 6.13 -8.37 -15.10
C ILE A 180 5.66 -9.00 -16.42
N LEU A 181 5.22 -10.24 -16.36
CA LEU A 181 4.80 -10.99 -17.54
C LEU A 181 3.38 -10.62 -17.98
N GLY A 182 2.53 -10.29 -17.03
CA GLY A 182 1.16 -9.87 -17.29
C GLY A 182 0.40 -9.65 -15.98
N VAL A 183 -0.63 -8.83 -16.06
CA VAL A 183 -1.55 -8.54 -14.96
C VAL A 183 -2.97 -8.73 -15.48
N ARG A 184 -3.84 -9.33 -14.67
CA ARG A 184 -5.28 -9.42 -14.95
C ARG A 184 -6.03 -8.93 -13.73
N LEU A 185 -6.94 -8.00 -13.93
CA LEU A 185 -7.69 -7.31 -12.89
C LEU A 185 -9.18 -7.48 -13.16
N TYR A 186 -9.95 -7.77 -12.12
CA TYR A 186 -11.39 -7.95 -12.18
C TYR A 186 -12.04 -7.28 -10.98
N ALA A 187 -13.27 -6.82 -11.13
CA ALA A 187 -14.11 -6.35 -10.05
C ALA A 187 -15.55 -6.80 -10.29
N ASP A 188 -16.24 -7.18 -9.22
CA ASP A 188 -17.67 -7.47 -9.24
C ASP A 188 -18.39 -6.47 -8.33
N GLY A 189 -19.03 -5.48 -8.94
CA GLY A 189 -19.77 -4.44 -8.23
C GLY A 189 -21.08 -4.93 -7.60
N SER A 190 -21.54 -6.16 -7.88
CA SER A 190 -22.76 -6.69 -7.24
C SER A 190 -22.60 -6.88 -5.73
N GLY A 191 -21.36 -7.07 -5.26
CA GLY A 191 -21.00 -7.21 -3.85
C GLY A 191 -20.72 -5.89 -3.11
N HIS A 192 -20.98 -4.71 -3.69
CA HIS A 192 -20.57 -3.41 -3.15
C HIS A 192 -21.03 -3.11 -1.70
N GLY A 193 -22.12 -3.70 -1.25
CA GLY A 193 -22.65 -3.50 0.09
C GLY A 193 -22.10 -4.45 1.19
N LEU A 194 -21.22 -5.41 0.83
CA LEU A 194 -20.74 -6.41 1.78
C LEU A 194 -19.73 -5.85 2.79
N ILE A 195 -18.85 -4.93 2.37
CA ILE A 195 -17.89 -4.25 3.25
C ILE A 195 -17.86 -2.78 2.84
N THR A 196 -18.24 -1.90 3.76
CA THR A 196 -18.33 -0.46 3.51
C THR A 196 -17.71 0.35 4.64
N ILE A 197 -17.19 1.52 4.29
CA ILE A 197 -16.88 2.62 5.22
C ILE A 197 -17.72 3.80 4.71
N PRO A 198 -18.81 4.15 5.41
CA PRO A 198 -19.71 5.23 5.00
C PRO A 198 -19.09 6.62 5.12
#